data_7831c21d2e76d26edf6f7db8878d5295
#
_entry.id   7831c21d2e76d26edf6f7db8878d5295
#
_cell.length_a   1.000
_cell.length_b   1.000
_cell.length_c   1.000
_cell.angle_alpha   90.00
_cell.angle_beta   90.00
_cell.angle_gamma   90.00
#
_symmetry.space_group_name_H-M   'P 1'
#
loop_
_entity.id
_entity.type
_entity.pdbx_description
1 polymer ?
#
loop_
_entity_poly.entity_id
_entity_poly.type
_entity_poly.pdbx_seq_one_letter_code
_entity_poly.pdbx_strand_id
1 'polypeptide(L)'
;MPDNISLNRRIAYIGQVGRGRERFCLEYISTKRAVTQSIEHGLTRDAAAAEKIITCSKGCGECCSTYYIAASLQECEAIVYWLYQHEEALKRFLRTFDTWQAKIADAAKCLNAINLLYGKIILSQATEAEKQAFRSNMNDYESRHITCPFLENGACTIYEVRPYVCACVVSLSPPEWCSLSHPDRKRMEFLKIELPLAKDMPYFIQPKPGILFSAMPMLVYDILSKGYSALADIPGLEILQQLAMNDPEVLAMLREP
;
A
#
# COMPACT_ATOMS: atom_id res chain seq x y z
N MET A 1 -6.44 -17.35 -4.66
CA MET A 1 -7.41 -16.51 -3.92
C MET A 1 -8.80 -16.89 -4.40
N PRO A 2 -9.82 -16.88 -3.54
CA PRO A 2 -11.17 -17.21 -4.01
C PRO A 2 -11.67 -16.14 -4.99
N ASP A 3 -12.25 -16.59 -6.09
CA ASP A 3 -12.69 -15.75 -7.23
C ASP A 3 -13.69 -14.64 -6.84
N ASN A 4 -14.48 -14.88 -5.80
CA ASN A 4 -15.45 -13.92 -5.27
C ASN A 4 -14.85 -12.59 -4.79
N ILE A 5 -13.62 -12.61 -4.28
CA ILE A 5 -12.96 -11.39 -3.80
C ILE A 5 -12.54 -10.51 -4.98
N SER A 6 -12.08 -11.13 -6.04
CA SER A 6 -11.74 -10.44 -7.28
C SER A 6 -12.93 -9.70 -7.86
N LEU A 7 -14.08 -10.34 -7.87
CA LEU A 7 -15.31 -9.80 -8.41
C LEU A 7 -15.84 -8.60 -7.62
N ASN A 8 -15.89 -8.70 -6.30
CA ASN A 8 -16.31 -7.60 -5.43
C ASN A 8 -15.42 -6.36 -5.55
N ARG A 9 -14.14 -6.54 -5.86
CA ARG A 9 -13.22 -5.43 -6.11
C ARG A 9 -13.50 -4.72 -7.42
N ARG A 10 -13.83 -5.45 -8.48
CA ARG A 10 -14.26 -4.85 -9.75
C ARG A 10 -15.49 -3.98 -9.52
N ILE A 11 -16.48 -4.48 -8.79
CA ILE A 11 -17.70 -3.73 -8.46
C ILE A 11 -17.36 -2.46 -7.68
N ALA A 12 -16.47 -2.53 -6.69
CA ALA A 12 -16.04 -1.35 -5.94
C ALA A 12 -15.43 -0.27 -6.84
N TYR A 13 -14.62 -0.67 -7.83
CA TYR A 13 -13.95 0.28 -8.72
C TYR A 13 -14.80 0.80 -9.87
N ILE A 14 -15.91 0.23 -10.18
CA ILE A 14 -16.85 0.76 -11.18
C ILE A 14 -17.81 1.82 -10.62
N GLY A 15 -17.50 2.36 -9.46
CA GLY A 15 -18.27 3.47 -8.89
C GLY A 15 -19.53 3.07 -8.15
N GLN A 16 -19.74 1.78 -7.89
CA GLN A 16 -20.84 1.35 -7.03
C GLN A 16 -20.61 1.83 -5.60
N VAL A 17 -21.60 2.49 -5.03
CA VAL A 17 -21.59 3.02 -3.66
C VAL A 17 -22.44 2.17 -2.72
N GLY A 18 -22.35 2.40 -1.40
CA GLY A 18 -23.15 1.72 -0.41
C GLY A 18 -22.70 0.29 -0.13
N ARG A 19 -23.64 -0.66 -0.15
CA ARG A 19 -23.37 -2.05 0.29
C ARG A 19 -22.23 -2.74 -0.47
N GLY A 20 -22.09 -2.48 -1.76
CA GLY A 20 -21.03 -3.09 -2.57
C GLY A 20 -19.63 -2.66 -2.10
N ARG A 21 -19.46 -1.40 -1.76
CA ARG A 21 -18.17 -0.89 -1.27
C ARG A 21 -17.85 -1.35 0.14
N GLU A 22 -18.82 -1.37 1.02
CA GLU A 22 -18.65 -1.92 2.36
C GLU A 22 -18.25 -3.40 2.31
N ARG A 23 -18.99 -4.19 1.54
CA ARG A 23 -18.69 -5.61 1.33
C ARG A 23 -17.29 -5.81 0.77
N PHE A 24 -16.91 -5.02 -0.25
CA PHE A 24 -15.55 -5.05 -0.78
C PHE A 24 -14.50 -4.82 0.32
N CYS A 25 -14.65 -3.76 1.13
CA CYS A 25 -13.67 -3.44 2.17
C CYS A 25 -13.56 -4.54 3.23
N LEU A 26 -14.70 -5.09 3.67
CA LEU A 26 -14.74 -6.19 4.64
C LEU A 26 -14.03 -7.44 4.10
N GLU A 27 -14.36 -7.86 2.90
CA GLU A 27 -13.74 -9.02 2.26
C GLU A 27 -12.27 -8.79 1.98
N TYR A 28 -11.91 -7.57 1.54
CA TYR A 28 -10.52 -7.20 1.31
C TYR A 28 -9.69 -7.29 2.58
N ILE A 29 -10.16 -6.69 3.68
CA ILE A 29 -9.47 -6.72 4.98
C ILE A 29 -9.30 -8.15 5.48
N SER A 30 -10.37 -8.96 5.39
CA SER A 30 -10.32 -10.37 5.79
C SER A 30 -9.28 -11.16 5.00
N THR A 31 -9.30 -11.05 3.67
CA THR A 31 -8.33 -11.72 2.80
C THR A 31 -6.92 -11.23 3.06
N LYS A 32 -6.77 -9.93 3.20
CA LYS A 32 -5.47 -9.32 3.49
C LYS A 32 -4.86 -9.86 4.78
N ARG A 33 -5.66 -10.02 5.83
CA ARG A 33 -5.20 -10.64 7.08
C ARG A 33 -4.67 -12.05 6.84
N ALA A 34 -5.43 -12.89 6.14
CA ALA A 34 -5.01 -14.25 5.81
C ALA A 34 -3.72 -14.27 4.97
N VAL A 35 -3.62 -13.43 3.96
CA VAL A 35 -2.41 -13.31 3.12
C VAL A 35 -1.22 -12.80 3.94
N THR A 36 -1.41 -11.80 4.79
CA THR A 36 -0.35 -11.27 5.65
C THR A 36 0.16 -12.33 6.61
N GLN A 37 -0.72 -13.12 7.23
CA GLN A 37 -0.34 -14.24 8.08
C GLN A 37 0.47 -15.30 7.31
N SER A 38 0.06 -15.62 6.08
CA SER A 38 0.81 -16.53 5.22
C SER A 38 2.20 -16.00 4.87
N ILE A 39 2.32 -14.70 4.62
CA ILE A 39 3.60 -14.02 4.39
C ILE A 39 4.49 -14.11 5.64
N GLU A 40 3.96 -13.79 6.81
CA GLU A 40 4.68 -13.84 8.10
C GLU A 40 5.17 -15.27 8.40
N HIS A 41 4.34 -16.28 8.17
CA HIS A 41 4.74 -17.68 8.30
C HIS A 41 5.85 -18.05 7.30
N GLY A 42 5.74 -17.61 6.05
CA GLY A 42 6.76 -17.83 5.03
C GLY A 42 8.10 -17.20 5.42
N LEU A 43 8.10 -15.94 5.84
CA LEU A 43 9.29 -15.24 6.28
C LEU A 43 9.93 -15.91 7.51
N THR A 44 9.12 -16.36 8.47
CA THR A 44 9.61 -17.06 9.67
C THR A 44 10.28 -18.38 9.30
N ARG A 45 9.67 -19.14 8.40
CA ARG A 45 10.24 -20.41 7.90
C ARG A 45 11.56 -20.17 7.16
N ASP A 46 11.59 -19.16 6.28
CA ASP A 46 12.76 -18.87 5.45
C ASP A 46 13.92 -18.31 6.30
N ALA A 47 13.61 -17.54 7.35
CA ALA A 47 14.61 -17.11 8.34
C ALA A 47 15.18 -18.32 9.11
N ALA A 48 14.32 -19.20 9.59
CA ALA A 48 14.74 -20.41 10.31
C ALA A 48 15.60 -21.32 9.43
N ALA A 49 15.26 -21.50 8.15
CA ALA A 49 16.05 -22.26 7.20
C ALA A 49 17.45 -21.66 6.93
N ALA A 50 17.57 -20.35 7.08
CA ALA A 50 18.83 -19.62 6.98
C ALA A 50 19.58 -19.50 8.32
N GLU A 51 19.09 -20.12 9.39
CA GLU A 51 19.62 -20.00 10.77
C GLU A 51 19.69 -18.53 11.25
N LYS A 52 18.72 -17.71 10.82
CA LYS A 52 18.62 -16.28 11.14
C LYS A 52 17.38 -16.01 11.99
N ILE A 53 17.39 -14.88 12.69
CA ILE A 53 16.27 -14.40 13.51
C ILE A 53 15.70 -13.14 12.86
N ILE A 54 14.38 -13.09 12.71
CA ILE A 54 13.68 -11.87 12.32
C ILE A 54 13.73 -10.89 13.49
N THR A 55 14.28 -9.70 13.25
CA THR A 55 14.41 -8.65 14.27
C THR A 55 13.26 -7.64 14.22
N CYS A 56 12.51 -7.61 13.11
CA CYS A 56 11.29 -6.81 13.01
C CYS A 56 10.20 -7.36 13.94
N SER A 57 9.57 -6.47 14.71
CA SER A 57 8.48 -6.80 15.61
C SER A 57 7.37 -5.75 15.53
N LYS A 58 6.18 -6.08 16.06
CA LYS A 58 5.13 -5.08 16.27
C LYS A 58 5.67 -4.00 17.22
N GLY A 59 5.65 -2.75 16.80
CA GLY A 59 6.23 -1.63 17.54
C GLY A 59 7.59 -1.18 17.01
N CYS A 60 8.21 -1.89 16.05
CA CYS A 60 9.36 -1.38 15.34
C CYS A 60 8.89 -0.36 14.29
N GLY A 61 9.31 0.89 14.44
CA GLY A 61 8.93 2.01 13.56
C GLY A 61 10.05 2.53 12.65
N GLU A 62 11.20 1.86 12.60
CA GLU A 62 12.38 2.35 11.87
C GLU A 62 12.10 2.61 10.37
N CYS A 63 11.47 1.67 9.69
CA CYS A 63 11.11 1.86 8.28
C CYS A 63 10.05 2.95 8.08
N CYS A 64 9.16 3.17 9.06
CA CYS A 64 8.14 4.22 9.01
C CYS A 64 8.72 5.62 9.20
N SER A 65 9.94 5.74 9.69
CA SER A 65 10.59 7.01 9.94
C SER A 65 11.27 7.60 8.71
N THR A 66 11.46 6.81 7.65
CA THR A 66 12.28 7.23 6.50
C THR A 66 11.76 6.77 5.15
N TYR A 67 11.20 5.55 5.06
CA TYR A 67 10.88 4.97 3.76
C TYR A 67 9.60 5.51 3.13
N TYR A 68 9.62 5.63 1.81
CA TYR A 68 8.42 5.85 1.04
C TYR A 68 7.52 4.61 1.10
N ILE A 69 6.32 4.78 1.60
CA ILE A 69 5.32 3.73 1.69
C ILE A 69 4.31 3.92 0.56
N ALA A 70 4.41 3.10 -0.46
CA ALA A 70 3.40 3.05 -1.51
C ALA A 70 2.27 2.10 -1.12
N ALA A 71 1.07 2.45 -1.56
CA ALA A 71 -0.07 1.54 -1.50
C ALA A 71 -0.92 1.67 -2.76
N SER A 72 -1.64 0.60 -3.06
CA SER A 72 -2.65 0.63 -4.11
C SER A 72 -3.90 1.36 -3.62
N LEU A 73 -4.71 1.79 -4.57
CA LEU A 73 -6.00 2.42 -4.27
C LEU A 73 -6.89 1.50 -3.42
N GLN A 74 -6.91 0.19 -3.72
CA GLN A 74 -7.68 -0.80 -2.97
C GLN A 74 -7.24 -0.89 -1.51
N GLU A 75 -5.94 -0.90 -1.28
CA GLU A 75 -5.39 -0.89 0.07
C GLU A 75 -5.78 0.37 0.82
N CYS A 76 -5.68 1.52 0.17
CA CYS A 76 -6.02 2.80 0.78
C CYS A 76 -7.52 2.93 1.06
N GLU A 77 -8.38 2.43 0.18
CA GLU A 77 -9.83 2.37 0.42
C GLU A 77 -10.17 1.49 1.63
N ALA A 78 -9.54 0.32 1.73
CA ALA A 78 -9.73 -0.56 2.88
C ALA A 78 -9.20 0.07 4.19
N ILE A 79 -8.09 0.82 4.14
CA ILE A 79 -7.58 1.58 5.28
C ILE A 79 -8.58 2.67 5.69
N VAL A 80 -9.14 3.41 4.75
CA VAL A 80 -10.16 4.44 5.02
C VAL A 80 -11.38 3.84 5.66
N TYR A 81 -11.90 2.72 5.13
CA TYR A 81 -13.01 2.00 5.72
C TYR A 81 -12.71 1.57 7.16
N TRP A 82 -11.52 1.02 7.40
CA TRP A 82 -11.08 0.64 8.74
C TRP A 82 -10.99 1.85 9.68
N LEU A 83 -10.45 2.99 9.22
CA LEU A 83 -10.38 4.23 9.99
C LEU A 83 -11.75 4.74 10.41
N TYR A 84 -12.77 4.66 9.54
CA TYR A 84 -14.14 5.02 9.92
C TYR A 84 -14.71 4.13 11.02
N GLN A 85 -14.23 2.89 11.17
CA GLN A 85 -14.62 2.00 12.26
C GLN A 85 -13.76 2.21 13.52
N HIS A 86 -12.68 2.99 13.43
CA HIS A 86 -11.70 3.21 14.50
C HIS A 86 -11.44 4.71 14.69
N GLU A 87 -12.42 5.39 15.25
CA GLU A 87 -12.46 6.87 15.34
C GLU A 87 -11.19 7.49 15.94
N GLU A 88 -10.60 6.87 16.96
CA GLU A 88 -9.37 7.38 17.57
C GLU A 88 -8.17 7.30 16.61
N ALA A 89 -8.06 6.24 15.82
CA ALA A 89 -7.01 6.13 14.80
C ALA A 89 -7.20 7.18 13.69
N LEU A 90 -8.45 7.42 13.28
CA LEU A 90 -8.79 8.47 12.32
C LEU A 90 -8.42 9.86 12.85
N LYS A 91 -8.82 10.20 14.07
CA LYS A 91 -8.49 11.49 14.70
C LYS A 91 -6.97 11.69 14.81
N ARG A 92 -6.22 10.65 15.17
CA ARG A 92 -4.76 10.70 15.24
C ARG A 92 -4.15 10.98 13.86
N PHE A 93 -4.57 10.26 12.85
CA PHE A 93 -4.11 10.47 11.48
C PHE A 93 -4.36 11.92 11.03
N LEU A 94 -5.58 12.44 11.20
CA LEU A 94 -5.92 13.80 10.78
C LEU A 94 -5.08 14.87 11.52
N ARG A 95 -4.80 14.69 12.81
CA ARG A 95 -3.94 15.62 13.57
C ARG A 95 -2.50 15.65 13.07
N THR A 96 -1.97 14.53 12.63
CA THR A 96 -0.57 14.42 12.17
C THR A 96 -0.42 14.75 10.70
N PHE A 97 -1.49 14.66 9.92
CA PHE A 97 -1.45 14.76 8.47
C PHE A 97 -0.99 16.15 7.99
N ASP A 98 -1.49 17.23 8.57
CA ASP A 98 -1.13 18.59 8.15
C ASP A 98 0.37 18.85 8.32
N THR A 99 0.95 18.42 9.44
CA THR A 99 2.39 18.53 9.68
C THR A 99 3.18 17.65 8.72
N TRP A 100 2.69 16.46 8.42
CA TRP A 100 3.27 15.57 7.45
C TRP A 100 3.21 16.15 6.03
N GLN A 101 2.07 16.71 5.64
CA GLN A 101 1.88 17.34 4.34
C GLN A 101 2.83 18.53 4.12
N ALA A 102 3.08 19.33 5.13
CA ALA A 102 4.06 20.42 5.05
C ALA A 102 5.46 19.89 4.74
N LYS A 103 5.88 18.81 5.37
CA LYS A 103 7.18 18.14 5.07
C LYS A 103 7.21 17.54 3.66
N ILE A 104 6.09 17.01 3.19
CA ILE A 104 5.97 16.43 1.84
C ILE A 104 6.05 17.50 0.75
N ALA A 105 5.62 18.73 1.02
CA ALA A 105 5.72 19.81 0.04
C ALA A 105 7.15 20.02 -0.47
N ASP A 106 8.13 19.90 0.40
CA ASP A 106 9.56 20.01 0.03
C ASP A 106 10.06 18.80 -0.77
N ALA A 107 9.38 17.67 -0.65
CA ALA A 107 9.69 16.44 -1.37
C ALA A 107 8.85 16.24 -2.65
N ALA A 108 7.99 17.21 -3.00
CA ALA A 108 6.99 17.04 -4.06
C ALA A 108 7.57 16.60 -5.40
N LYS A 109 8.75 17.10 -5.76
CA LYS A 109 9.41 16.75 -7.03
C LYS A 109 9.81 15.28 -7.09
N CYS A 110 10.52 14.79 -6.07
CA CYS A 110 10.94 13.38 -6.04
C CYS A 110 9.72 12.46 -5.84
N LEU A 111 8.74 12.86 -5.05
CA LEU A 111 7.52 12.11 -4.81
C LEU A 111 6.71 11.91 -6.10
N ASN A 112 6.53 12.97 -6.90
CA ASN A 112 5.85 12.88 -8.20
C ASN A 112 6.59 11.94 -9.16
N ALA A 113 7.92 12.03 -9.20
CA ALA A 113 8.73 11.13 -10.03
C ALA A 113 8.62 9.66 -9.56
N ILE A 114 8.61 9.40 -8.25
CA ILE A 114 8.39 8.08 -7.69
C ILE A 114 7.02 7.55 -8.10
N ASN A 115 5.95 8.32 -7.89
CA ASN A 115 4.58 7.93 -8.22
C ASN A 115 4.41 7.55 -9.70
N LEU A 116 5.00 8.33 -10.61
CA LEU A 116 4.95 8.07 -12.05
C LEU A 116 5.66 6.76 -12.46
N LEU A 117 6.72 6.40 -11.75
CA LEU A 117 7.55 5.23 -12.09
C LEU A 117 7.13 3.98 -11.32
N TYR A 118 6.47 4.12 -10.18
CA TYR A 118 6.21 3.02 -9.26
C TYR A 118 5.43 1.88 -9.92
N GLY A 119 4.36 2.19 -10.65
CA GLY A 119 3.58 1.20 -11.36
C GLY A 119 4.39 0.44 -12.41
N LYS A 120 5.25 1.14 -13.18
CA LYS A 120 6.13 0.49 -14.17
C LYS A 120 7.16 -0.44 -13.51
N ILE A 121 7.69 -0.03 -12.36
CA ILE A 121 8.63 -0.84 -11.58
C ILE A 121 7.96 -2.15 -11.13
N ILE A 122 6.78 -2.05 -10.52
CA ILE A 122 6.04 -3.22 -10.03
C ILE A 122 5.66 -4.17 -11.16
N LEU A 123 5.22 -3.64 -12.29
CA LEU A 123 4.83 -4.44 -13.44
C LEU A 123 6.03 -4.94 -14.27
N SER A 124 7.25 -4.68 -13.84
CA SER A 124 8.48 -5.03 -14.56
C SER A 124 8.54 -4.45 -15.98
N GLN A 125 7.92 -3.30 -16.19
CA GLN A 125 7.84 -2.60 -17.50
C GLN A 125 8.82 -1.42 -17.58
N ALA A 126 9.56 -1.13 -16.52
CA ALA A 126 10.49 -0.02 -16.46
C ALA A 126 11.80 -0.36 -17.17
N THR A 127 12.29 0.59 -17.97
CA THR A 127 13.65 0.55 -18.55
C THR A 127 14.73 0.70 -17.47
N GLU A 128 15.98 0.37 -17.77
CA GLU A 128 17.08 0.54 -16.82
C GLU A 128 17.29 2.01 -16.41
N ALA A 129 17.10 2.94 -17.34
CA ALA A 129 17.15 4.38 -17.05
C ALA A 129 16.04 4.79 -16.07
N GLU A 130 14.81 4.28 -16.26
CA GLU A 130 13.68 4.53 -15.35
C GLU A 130 13.90 3.90 -13.99
N LYS A 131 14.47 2.70 -13.91
CA LYS A 131 14.84 2.05 -12.66
C LYS A 131 15.90 2.85 -11.88
N GLN A 132 16.88 3.41 -12.60
CA GLN A 132 17.90 4.26 -12.01
C GLN A 132 17.31 5.59 -11.52
N ALA A 133 16.47 6.22 -12.32
CA ALA A 133 15.74 7.44 -11.94
C ALA A 133 14.85 7.19 -10.70
N PHE A 134 14.15 6.06 -10.66
CA PHE A 134 13.35 5.67 -9.50
C PHE A 134 14.21 5.53 -8.24
N ARG A 135 15.32 4.80 -8.31
CA ARG A 135 16.26 4.65 -7.18
C ARG A 135 16.80 6.00 -6.70
N SER A 136 17.17 6.89 -7.62
CA SER A 136 17.66 8.22 -7.28
C SER A 136 16.60 9.05 -6.54
N ASN A 137 15.37 9.06 -7.01
CA ASN A 137 14.27 9.78 -6.37
C ASN A 137 13.89 9.15 -5.02
N MET A 138 13.95 7.82 -4.89
CA MET A 138 13.74 7.14 -3.60
C MET A 138 14.80 7.55 -2.58
N ASN A 139 16.08 7.58 -2.96
CA ASN A 139 17.16 8.03 -2.09
C ASN A 139 16.99 9.50 -1.67
N ASP A 140 16.56 10.39 -2.60
CA ASP A 140 16.27 11.79 -2.27
C ASP A 140 15.11 11.88 -1.26
N TYR A 141 14.03 11.14 -1.47
CA TYR A 141 12.90 11.08 -0.53
C TYR A 141 13.35 10.58 0.85
N GLU A 142 14.04 9.46 0.91
CA GLU A 142 14.51 8.83 2.14
C GLU A 142 15.45 9.75 2.93
N SER A 143 16.32 10.51 2.25
CA SER A 143 17.23 11.45 2.90
C SER A 143 16.55 12.59 3.66
N ARG A 144 15.24 12.81 3.40
CA ARG A 144 14.43 13.84 4.04
C ARG A 144 13.83 13.42 5.38
N HIS A 145 13.95 12.15 5.73
CA HIS A 145 13.44 11.58 7.00
C HIS A 145 11.97 11.95 7.29
N ILE A 146 11.10 11.75 6.29
CA ILE A 146 9.68 12.06 6.41
C ILE A 146 8.97 10.88 7.06
N THR A 147 8.69 11.01 8.34
CA THR A 147 8.01 9.99 9.14
C THR A 147 6.58 9.76 8.67
N CYS A 148 6.17 8.51 8.52
CA CYS A 148 4.81 8.14 8.17
C CYS A 148 3.81 8.68 9.23
N PRO A 149 2.71 9.35 8.82
CA PRO A 149 1.76 9.94 9.78
C PRO A 149 0.95 8.90 10.57
N PHE A 150 1.05 7.62 10.22
CA PHE A 150 0.49 6.51 10.99
C PHE A 150 1.45 5.93 12.05
N LEU A 151 2.65 6.51 12.19
CA LEU A 151 3.58 6.13 13.25
C LEU A 151 3.34 7.01 14.47
N GLU A 152 2.98 6.40 15.60
CA GLU A 152 2.81 7.07 16.88
C GLU A 152 3.52 6.28 17.99
N ASN A 153 4.37 6.93 18.75
CA ASN A 153 5.12 6.30 19.85
C ASN A 153 5.85 5.00 19.45
N GLY A 154 6.42 4.98 18.24
CA GLY A 154 7.13 3.83 17.69
C GLY A 154 6.22 2.72 17.13
N ALA A 155 4.90 2.86 17.21
CA ALA A 155 3.96 1.84 16.76
C ALA A 155 3.08 2.34 15.59
N CYS A 156 2.80 1.45 14.63
CA CYS A 156 1.89 1.74 13.53
C CYS A 156 0.43 1.70 14.01
N THR A 157 -0.29 2.82 13.89
CA THR A 157 -1.70 2.94 14.32
C THR A 157 -2.67 2.14 13.43
N ILE A 158 -2.25 1.78 12.21
CA ILE A 158 -3.01 0.96 11.27
C ILE A 158 -2.38 -0.42 11.04
N TYR A 159 -1.66 -0.97 12.04
CA TYR A 159 -0.88 -2.20 11.87
C TYR A 159 -1.68 -3.36 11.25
N GLU A 160 -2.95 -3.51 11.64
CA GLU A 160 -3.82 -4.59 11.17
C GLU A 160 -4.19 -4.49 9.68
N VAL A 161 -4.19 -3.27 9.14
CA VAL A 161 -4.58 -2.97 7.76
C VAL A 161 -3.45 -2.30 6.97
N ARG A 162 -2.22 -2.32 7.52
CA ARG A 162 -1.03 -1.75 6.86
C ARG A 162 -0.85 -2.31 5.45
N PRO A 163 -0.31 -1.54 4.49
CA PRO A 163 -0.05 -2.04 3.15
C PRO A 163 0.80 -3.30 3.12
N TYR A 164 0.64 -4.12 2.07
CA TYR A 164 1.47 -5.32 1.91
C TYR A 164 2.96 -5.01 1.91
N VAL A 165 3.37 -3.89 1.31
CA VAL A 165 4.78 -3.47 1.30
C VAL A 165 5.35 -3.36 2.72
N CYS A 166 4.53 -3.03 3.72
CA CYS A 166 4.93 -2.97 5.12
C CYS A 166 5.07 -4.35 5.79
N ALA A 167 4.56 -5.42 5.16
CA ALA A 167 4.57 -6.77 5.72
C ALA A 167 5.53 -7.73 4.98
N CYS A 168 5.91 -7.39 3.74
CA CYS A 168 6.65 -8.29 2.87
C CYS A 168 8.17 -8.25 3.03
N VAL A 169 8.68 -7.31 3.81
CA VAL A 169 10.12 -7.16 4.04
C VAL A 169 10.37 -7.12 5.53
N VAL A 170 11.29 -7.98 6.00
CA VAL A 170 11.70 -8.02 7.39
C VAL A 170 13.22 -7.99 7.49
N SER A 171 13.75 -7.30 8.51
CA SER A 171 15.17 -7.25 8.79
C SER A 171 15.61 -8.51 9.54
N LEU A 172 16.79 -9.01 9.18
CA LEU A 172 17.56 -10.03 9.90
C LEU A 172 18.73 -9.41 10.69
N SER A 173 18.91 -8.09 10.53
CA SER A 173 19.91 -7.30 11.23
C SER A 173 19.26 -6.52 12.38
N PRO A 174 20.04 -6.00 13.35
CA PRO A 174 19.50 -5.18 14.42
C PRO A 174 18.63 -4.04 13.88
N PRO A 175 17.48 -3.72 14.52
CA PRO A 175 16.51 -2.73 14.01
C PRO A 175 17.15 -1.34 13.78
N GLU A 176 18.11 -0.93 14.62
CA GLU A 176 18.82 0.34 14.49
C GLU A 176 19.61 0.47 13.18
N TRP A 177 20.00 -0.65 12.55
CA TRP A 177 20.65 -0.62 11.24
C TRP A 177 19.72 -0.18 10.11
N CYS A 178 18.41 -0.22 10.34
CA CYS A 178 17.43 0.30 9.39
C CYS A 178 17.49 1.82 9.25
N SER A 179 18.07 2.53 10.24
CA SER A 179 18.30 3.98 10.16
C SER A 179 19.26 4.33 9.02
N LEU A 180 18.90 5.37 8.23
CA LEU A 180 19.76 5.85 7.12
C LEU A 180 21.14 6.32 7.58
N SER A 181 21.24 6.83 8.81
CA SER A 181 22.48 7.33 9.39
C SER A 181 23.35 6.24 9.99
N HIS A 182 22.85 5.00 10.10
CA HIS A 182 23.61 3.93 10.74
C HIS A 182 24.80 3.49 9.86
N PRO A 183 26.02 3.38 10.41
CA PRO A 183 27.22 3.05 9.63
C PRO A 183 27.12 1.64 8.98
N ASP A 184 26.48 0.70 9.65
CA ASP A 184 26.34 -0.68 9.17
C ASP A 184 25.13 -0.91 8.27
N ARG A 185 24.34 0.12 7.94
CA ARG A 185 23.16 0.01 7.06
C ARG A 185 23.47 -0.74 5.75
N LYS A 186 24.65 -0.49 5.14
CA LYS A 186 25.05 -1.15 3.89
C LYS A 186 25.26 -2.67 4.03
N ARG A 187 25.40 -3.14 5.26
CA ARG A 187 25.59 -4.56 5.62
C ARG A 187 24.28 -5.21 6.07
N MET A 188 23.20 -4.44 6.10
CA MET A 188 21.89 -4.94 6.54
C MET A 188 21.40 -6.08 5.67
N GLU A 189 21.03 -7.15 6.33
CA GLU A 189 20.38 -8.29 5.72
C GLU A 189 18.86 -8.22 5.94
N PHE A 190 18.11 -8.60 4.93
CA PHE A 190 16.67 -8.67 5.03
C PHE A 190 16.12 -9.83 4.18
N LEU A 191 14.98 -10.33 4.60
CA LEU A 191 14.16 -11.21 3.79
C LEU A 191 13.04 -10.41 3.14
N LYS A 192 12.77 -10.76 1.90
CA LYS A 192 11.66 -10.20 1.14
C LYS A 192 10.88 -11.32 0.51
N ILE A 193 9.58 -11.32 0.74
CA ILE A 193 8.64 -12.09 -0.07
C ILE A 193 8.16 -11.20 -1.21
N GLU A 194 8.26 -11.69 -2.44
CA GLU A 194 7.65 -11.02 -3.56
C GLU A 194 6.14 -10.96 -3.35
N LEU A 195 5.62 -9.75 -3.46
CA LEU A 195 4.19 -9.56 -3.39
C LEU A 195 3.54 -10.36 -4.53
N PRO A 196 2.44 -11.07 -4.27
CA PRO A 196 1.62 -11.70 -5.32
C PRO A 196 0.90 -10.61 -6.13
N LEU A 197 1.67 -9.67 -6.70
CA LEU A 197 1.15 -8.34 -7.02
C LEU A 197 0.52 -8.22 -8.38
N ALA A 198 1.01 -8.91 -9.36
CA ALA A 198 0.60 -8.60 -10.72
C ALA A 198 -0.18 -9.75 -11.37
N LYS A 199 0.18 -10.99 -11.05
CA LYS A 199 -0.42 -12.17 -11.69
C LYS A 199 -1.68 -12.65 -10.99
N ASP A 200 -1.71 -12.51 -9.66
CA ASP A 200 -2.71 -13.15 -8.81
C ASP A 200 -3.74 -12.16 -8.25
N MET A 201 -3.64 -10.90 -8.64
CA MET A 201 -4.55 -9.85 -8.20
C MET A 201 -5.28 -9.24 -9.40
N PRO A 202 -6.34 -9.88 -9.91
CA PRO A 202 -7.08 -9.43 -11.09
C PRO A 202 -7.71 -8.03 -10.96
N TYR A 203 -7.75 -7.48 -9.76
CA TYR A 203 -8.15 -6.10 -9.51
C TYR A 203 -7.04 -5.06 -9.72
N PHE A 204 -5.82 -5.48 -10.00
CA PHE A 204 -4.76 -4.63 -10.52
C PHE A 204 -4.82 -4.46 -12.03
N ILE A 205 -5.93 -4.68 -12.67
CA ILE A 205 -6.12 -4.33 -14.06
C ILE A 205 -5.99 -2.81 -14.18
N GLN A 206 -4.83 -2.37 -14.64
CA GLN A 206 -4.52 -0.97 -14.82
C GLN A 206 -4.34 -0.66 -16.29
N PRO A 207 -5.16 0.20 -16.83
CA PRO A 207 -4.91 0.73 -18.17
C PRO A 207 -3.67 1.63 -18.22
N LYS A 208 -3.27 2.22 -17.09
CA LYS A 208 -2.07 3.08 -17.00
C LYS A 208 -1.29 2.80 -15.73
N PRO A 209 -0.06 2.24 -15.81
CA PRO A 209 0.83 2.09 -14.68
C PRO A 209 1.08 3.42 -13.97
N GLY A 210 1.16 3.42 -12.66
CA GLY A 210 1.51 4.58 -11.84
C GLY A 210 0.34 5.34 -11.20
N ILE A 211 -0.89 5.13 -11.68
CA ILE A 211 -2.07 5.87 -11.18
C ILE A 211 -2.71 5.19 -9.98
N LEU A 212 -2.64 3.87 -9.89
CA LEU A 212 -3.22 3.12 -8.78
C LEU A 212 -2.28 2.94 -7.59
N PHE A 213 -1.06 3.47 -7.67
CA PHE A 213 -0.10 3.49 -6.58
C PHE A 213 0.33 4.91 -6.29
N SER A 214 0.31 5.28 -5.03
CA SER A 214 0.79 6.58 -4.57
C SER A 214 1.34 6.44 -3.17
N ALA A 215 1.91 7.52 -2.65
CA ALA A 215 2.22 7.62 -1.24
C ALA A 215 0.96 7.33 -0.43
N MET A 216 0.97 6.25 0.32
CA MET A 216 -0.20 5.73 1.04
C MET A 216 -0.92 6.82 1.87
N PRO A 217 -0.23 7.65 2.67
CA PRO A 217 -0.93 8.66 3.47
C PRO A 217 -1.66 9.71 2.63
N MET A 218 -1.11 10.10 1.47
CA MET A 218 -1.77 11.05 0.57
C MET A 218 -3.05 10.46 0.01
N LEU A 219 -2.98 9.23 -0.49
CA LEU A 219 -4.12 8.58 -1.11
C LEU A 219 -5.22 8.27 -0.09
N VAL A 220 -4.85 7.90 1.14
CA VAL A 220 -5.81 7.76 2.25
C VAL A 220 -6.50 9.10 2.54
N TYR A 221 -5.74 10.20 2.63
CA TYR A 221 -6.31 11.52 2.87
C TYR A 221 -7.22 11.99 1.73
N ASP A 222 -6.81 11.75 0.48
CA ASP A 222 -7.62 12.09 -0.69
C ASP A 222 -8.97 11.37 -0.67
N ILE A 223 -9.00 10.08 -0.34
CA ILE A 223 -10.25 9.33 -0.23
C ILE A 223 -11.09 9.83 0.95
N LEU A 224 -10.48 10.15 2.10
CA LEU A 224 -11.19 10.71 3.25
C LEU A 224 -11.81 12.08 2.94
N SER A 225 -11.08 12.95 2.23
CA SER A 225 -11.49 14.32 1.95
C SER A 225 -12.47 14.44 0.77
N LYS A 226 -12.29 13.64 -0.27
CA LYS A 226 -13.08 13.69 -1.50
C LYS A 226 -14.11 12.56 -1.59
N GLY A 227 -14.04 11.60 -0.68
CA GLY A 227 -14.86 10.40 -0.74
C GLY A 227 -14.67 9.66 -2.05
N TYR A 228 -15.75 9.12 -2.60
CA TYR A 228 -15.69 8.36 -3.85
C TYR A 228 -15.42 9.20 -5.10
N SER A 229 -15.49 10.52 -5.02
CA SER A 229 -15.07 11.40 -6.12
C SER A 229 -13.57 11.27 -6.42
N ALA A 230 -12.75 10.93 -5.42
CA ALA A 230 -11.33 10.64 -5.64
C ALA A 230 -11.11 9.44 -6.56
N LEU A 231 -12.06 8.51 -6.63
CA LEU A 231 -12.02 7.35 -7.52
C LEU A 231 -12.43 7.70 -8.95
N ALA A 232 -13.27 8.71 -9.12
CA ALA A 232 -13.77 9.13 -10.43
C ALA A 232 -12.67 9.77 -11.30
N ASP A 233 -11.67 10.37 -10.68
CA ASP A 233 -10.57 11.04 -11.36
C ASP A 233 -9.44 10.07 -11.82
N ILE A 234 -9.65 8.74 -11.66
CA ILE A 234 -8.65 7.76 -12.06
C ILE A 234 -8.69 7.55 -13.57
N PRO A 235 -7.63 7.92 -14.31
CA PRO A 235 -7.58 7.70 -15.75
C PRO A 235 -7.72 6.22 -16.08
N GLY A 236 -8.67 5.92 -16.98
CA GLY A 236 -8.96 4.56 -17.43
C GLY A 236 -9.98 3.80 -16.58
N LEU A 237 -10.59 4.47 -15.58
CA LEU A 237 -11.68 3.87 -14.80
C LEU A 237 -12.85 3.49 -15.73
N GLU A 238 -13.14 4.28 -16.78
CA GLU A 238 -14.18 3.97 -17.75
C GLU A 238 -13.93 2.62 -18.46
N ILE A 239 -12.66 2.29 -18.75
CA ILE A 239 -12.30 1.00 -19.35
C ILE A 239 -12.59 -0.13 -18.36
N LEU A 240 -12.24 0.04 -17.09
CA LEU A 240 -12.53 -0.93 -16.05
C LEU A 240 -14.04 -1.10 -15.85
N GLN A 241 -14.81 -0.01 -15.90
CA GLN A 241 -16.26 -0.04 -15.85
C GLN A 241 -16.84 -0.84 -17.01
N GLN A 242 -16.39 -0.58 -18.25
CA GLN A 242 -16.85 -1.30 -19.43
C GLN A 242 -16.52 -2.80 -19.38
N LEU A 243 -15.31 -3.15 -18.92
CA LEU A 243 -14.90 -4.54 -18.76
C LEU A 243 -15.78 -5.26 -17.70
N ALA A 244 -16.03 -4.60 -16.58
CA ALA A 244 -16.84 -5.14 -15.52
C ALA A 244 -18.32 -5.30 -15.93
N MET A 245 -18.87 -4.32 -16.65
CA MET A 245 -20.25 -4.36 -17.14
C MET A 245 -20.51 -5.43 -18.22
N ASN A 246 -19.46 -5.93 -18.87
CA ASN A 246 -19.54 -7.04 -19.82
C ASN A 246 -19.32 -8.41 -19.15
N ASP A 247 -18.99 -8.44 -17.86
CA ASP A 247 -18.78 -9.67 -17.11
C ASP A 247 -20.12 -10.17 -16.56
N PRO A 248 -20.60 -11.37 -16.96
CA PRO A 248 -21.90 -11.90 -16.52
C PRO A 248 -22.01 -12.05 -15.00
N GLU A 249 -20.90 -12.38 -14.32
CA GLU A 249 -20.87 -12.54 -12.87
C GLU A 249 -21.01 -11.20 -12.17
N VAL A 250 -20.35 -10.16 -12.67
CA VAL A 250 -20.50 -8.79 -12.18
C VAL A 250 -21.95 -8.32 -12.34
N LEU A 251 -22.55 -8.57 -13.51
CA LEU A 251 -23.94 -8.21 -13.77
C LEU A 251 -24.93 -8.96 -12.85
N ALA A 252 -24.64 -10.22 -12.53
CA ALA A 252 -25.47 -10.99 -11.59
C ALA A 252 -25.41 -10.38 -10.19
N MET A 253 -24.21 -10.04 -9.69
CA MET A 253 -24.03 -9.41 -8.37
C MET A 253 -24.67 -8.02 -8.26
N LEU A 254 -24.70 -7.25 -9.35
CA LEU A 254 -25.34 -5.93 -9.37
C LEU A 254 -26.88 -6.01 -9.30
N ARG A 255 -27.47 -7.17 -9.59
CA ARG A 255 -28.93 -7.41 -9.56
C ARG A 255 -29.43 -7.99 -8.23
N GLU A 256 -28.51 -8.42 -7.36
CA GLU A 256 -28.87 -8.83 -6.01
C GLU A 256 -29.24 -7.60 -5.17
N PRO A 257 -30.43 -7.57 -4.52
CA PRO A 257 -30.92 -6.43 -3.76
C PRO A 257 -30.16 -6.15 -2.45
#